data_260084870ee8c10d3efe737d7a53ea74
#
_entry.id   260084870ee8c10d3efe737d7a53ea74
#
_cell.length_a   1.000
_cell.length_b   1.000
_cell.length_c   1.000
_cell.angle_alpha   90.00
_cell.angle_beta   90.00
_cell.angle_gamma   90.00
#
_symmetry.space_group_name_H-M   'P 1'
#
loop_
_entity.id
_entity.type
_entity.pdbx_description
1 polymer ?
#
loop_
_entity_poly.entity_id
_entity_poly.type
_entity_poly.pdbx_seq_one_letter_code
_entity_poly.pdbx_strand_id
1 'polypeptide(L)'
;MLRDLILGNKVFIFPIYGLFFGFLFSQDFQYPPEWNELFSDSGWTLITKKERIRVFEKPILASPIPAFRVELVTPASTEALLNVAWAVDQYPETLSSAYIVKAGFNHRNSAQYQQGWQIMDIPFLAPRLYQFDHIRHLSRIEWISTQFNQLEDFPEQLIIPPVNFGSWEVLESDGENKLIYRVCTNPGGSVPSWIVRKTSRNYIPDMLLELEEAALNGVVE
;
A
#
# COMPACT_ATOMS: atom_id res chain seq x y z
N MET A 1 -66.65 54.89 -17.25
CA MET A 1 -65.52 55.51 -16.56
C MET A 1 -64.96 54.48 -15.57
N LEU A 2 -64.20 53.50 -16.05
CA LEU A 2 -63.46 52.56 -15.23
C LEU A 2 -62.19 52.24 -16.02
N ARG A 3 -61.04 52.45 -15.39
CA ARG A 3 -59.73 52.26 -15.97
C ARG A 3 -59.33 50.81 -15.72
N ASP A 4 -58.94 50.16 -16.78
CA ASP A 4 -58.31 48.82 -16.77
C ASP A 4 -56.96 48.86 -16.13
N LEU A 5 -56.72 47.95 -15.15
CA LEU A 5 -55.42 47.67 -14.55
C LEU A 5 -54.97 46.33 -15.06
N ILE A 6 -54.07 46.33 -16.03
CA ILE A 6 -53.40 45.10 -16.52
C ILE A 6 -52.27 44.79 -15.59
N LEU A 7 -52.44 43.72 -14.85
CA LEU A 7 -51.36 43.12 -14.07
C LEU A 7 -50.58 42.10 -14.95
N GLY A 8 -49.35 42.45 -15.32
CA GLY A 8 -48.49 41.63 -16.08
C GLY A 8 -47.93 40.46 -15.22
N ASN A 9 -48.25 39.23 -15.60
CA ASN A 9 -47.65 38.00 -15.06
C ASN A 9 -46.19 37.88 -15.48
N LYS A 10 -45.25 38.16 -14.58
CA LYS A 10 -43.86 37.78 -14.73
C LYS A 10 -43.70 36.34 -14.21
N VAL A 11 -43.56 35.39 -15.13
CA VAL A 11 -43.15 34.03 -14.81
C VAL A 11 -41.66 34.06 -14.47
N PHE A 12 -41.32 33.88 -13.20
CA PHE A 12 -39.95 33.64 -12.78
C PHE A 12 -39.62 32.16 -13.04
N ILE A 13 -38.80 31.89 -14.04
CA ILE A 13 -38.19 30.59 -14.25
C ILE A 13 -36.98 30.52 -13.34
N PHE A 14 -37.08 29.76 -12.24
CA PHE A 14 -35.92 29.38 -11.45
C PHE A 14 -35.16 28.26 -12.19
N PRO A 15 -33.85 28.41 -12.45
CA PRO A 15 -33.07 27.31 -12.95
C PRO A 15 -32.93 26.26 -11.82
N ILE A 16 -33.50 25.09 -12.04
CA ILE A 16 -33.26 23.92 -11.21
C ILE A 16 -31.79 23.52 -11.43
N TYR A 17 -30.90 23.97 -10.56
CA TYR A 17 -29.59 23.39 -10.45
C TYR A 17 -29.77 21.97 -9.92
N GLY A 18 -29.73 21.01 -10.85
CA GLY A 18 -29.66 19.60 -10.51
C GLY A 18 -28.39 19.34 -9.67
N LEU A 19 -28.59 19.13 -8.39
CA LEU A 19 -27.57 18.52 -7.54
C LEU A 19 -27.29 17.12 -8.10
N PHE A 20 -26.28 17.02 -8.96
CA PHE A 20 -25.64 15.75 -9.27
C PHE A 20 -24.99 15.27 -7.97
N PHE A 21 -25.74 14.52 -7.18
CA PHE A 21 -25.16 13.61 -6.19
C PHE A 21 -24.37 12.57 -7.00
N GLY A 22 -23.08 12.83 -7.18
CA GLY A 22 -22.16 11.79 -7.60
C GLY A 22 -22.27 10.67 -6.57
N PHE A 23 -22.86 9.55 -6.95
CA PHE A 23 -22.71 8.30 -6.23
C PHE A 23 -21.21 7.99 -6.28
N LEU A 24 -20.50 8.38 -5.22
CA LEU A 24 -19.22 7.82 -4.90
C LEU A 24 -19.49 6.35 -4.64
N PHE A 25 -19.20 5.50 -5.61
CA PHE A 25 -19.08 4.08 -5.37
C PHE A 25 -17.95 3.92 -4.33
N SER A 26 -18.33 3.86 -3.07
CA SER A 26 -17.48 3.37 -2.02
C SER A 26 -17.27 1.89 -2.33
N GLN A 27 -16.11 1.56 -2.86
CA GLN A 27 -15.71 0.17 -2.98
C GLN A 27 -15.48 -0.32 -1.55
N ASP A 28 -16.38 -1.18 -1.04
CA ASP A 28 -16.27 -1.74 0.31
C ASP A 28 -15.09 -2.72 0.31
N PHE A 29 -13.93 -2.23 0.76
CA PHE A 29 -12.75 -3.06 0.99
C PHE A 29 -13.00 -3.97 2.17
N GLN A 30 -12.86 -5.27 1.95
CA GLN A 30 -12.94 -6.25 3.04
C GLN A 30 -11.56 -6.41 3.67
N TYR A 31 -11.31 -5.67 4.73
CA TYR A 31 -10.11 -5.84 5.54
C TYR A 31 -10.12 -7.20 6.24
N PRO A 32 -8.96 -7.90 6.31
CA PRO A 32 -8.87 -9.14 7.05
C PRO A 32 -9.17 -8.91 8.54
N PRO A 33 -9.67 -9.92 9.27
CA PRO A 33 -9.99 -9.77 10.70
C PRO A 33 -8.82 -9.26 11.54
N GLU A 34 -7.60 -9.64 11.19
CA GLU A 34 -6.38 -9.26 11.88
C GLU A 34 -5.84 -7.88 11.50
N TRP A 35 -6.53 -7.14 10.63
CA TRP A 35 -6.13 -5.80 10.21
C TRP A 35 -5.88 -4.86 11.39
N ASN A 36 -6.85 -4.78 12.30
CA ASN A 36 -6.74 -3.91 13.48
C ASN A 36 -5.59 -4.33 14.42
N GLU A 37 -5.26 -5.62 14.44
CA GLU A 37 -4.14 -6.13 15.22
C GLU A 37 -2.81 -5.64 14.67
N LEU A 38 -2.65 -5.59 13.33
CA LEU A 38 -1.44 -5.08 12.68
C LEU A 38 -1.17 -3.61 13.04
N PHE A 39 -2.22 -2.80 13.23
CA PHE A 39 -2.12 -1.37 13.55
C PHE A 39 -2.13 -1.06 15.05
N SER A 40 -2.42 -2.02 15.90
CA SER A 40 -2.33 -1.85 17.36
C SER A 40 -0.89 -1.63 17.81
N ASP A 41 -0.65 -0.65 18.67
CA ASP A 41 0.68 -0.35 19.23
C ASP A 41 1.19 -1.41 20.21
N SER A 42 0.32 -2.26 20.75
CA SER A 42 0.69 -3.30 21.68
C SER A 42 1.22 -4.57 20.99
N GLY A 43 2.04 -5.35 21.69
CA GLY A 43 2.50 -6.66 21.25
C GLY A 43 3.70 -6.66 20.31
N TRP A 44 4.25 -5.50 19.93
CA TRP A 44 5.45 -5.40 19.11
C TRP A 44 6.72 -5.59 19.94
N THR A 45 7.61 -6.47 19.48
CA THR A 45 8.93 -6.72 20.08
C THR A 45 10.01 -6.15 19.18
N LEU A 46 10.87 -5.28 19.71
CA LEU A 46 12.02 -4.75 18.99
C LEU A 46 13.07 -5.86 18.77
N ILE A 47 13.39 -6.16 17.51
CA ILE A 47 14.37 -7.21 17.16
C ILE A 47 15.65 -6.66 16.54
N THR A 48 15.64 -5.43 16.01
CA THR A 48 16.82 -4.77 15.44
C THR A 48 16.72 -3.26 15.62
N LYS A 49 17.85 -2.64 15.98
CA LYS A 49 18.00 -1.18 16.01
C LYS A 49 19.35 -0.83 15.37
N LYS A 50 19.31 -0.05 14.28
CA LYS A 50 20.49 0.48 13.58
C LYS A 50 20.22 1.96 13.33
N GLU A 51 21.09 2.85 13.78
CA GLU A 51 20.98 4.30 13.57
C GLU A 51 19.55 4.83 13.44
N ARG A 52 19.08 5.01 12.18
CA ARG A 52 17.76 5.55 11.83
C ARG A 52 16.67 4.48 11.68
N ILE A 53 17.03 3.16 11.75
CA ILE A 53 16.10 2.06 11.49
C ILE A 53 15.80 1.29 12.76
N ARG A 54 14.52 0.96 12.95
CA ARG A 54 14.03 0.05 13.99
C ARG A 54 13.16 -1.02 13.35
N VAL A 55 13.39 -2.26 13.72
CA VAL A 55 12.60 -3.41 13.26
C VAL A 55 11.92 -4.07 14.43
N PHE A 56 10.63 -4.28 14.30
CA PHE A 56 9.80 -4.95 15.29
C PHE A 56 9.12 -6.15 14.66
N GLU A 57 8.83 -7.16 15.48
CA GLU A 57 8.01 -8.30 15.10
C GLU A 57 6.83 -8.46 16.06
N LYS A 58 5.75 -9.07 15.56
CA LYS A 58 4.54 -9.37 16.32
C LYS A 58 3.89 -10.64 15.80
N PRO A 59 3.67 -11.66 16.64
CA PRO A 59 2.86 -12.82 16.24
C PRO A 59 1.43 -12.39 15.92
N ILE A 60 0.93 -12.80 14.75
CA ILE A 60 -0.47 -12.59 14.32
C ILE A 60 -1.00 -13.92 13.83
N LEU A 61 -2.24 -14.28 14.20
CA LEU A 61 -2.81 -15.60 13.90
C LEU A 61 -2.98 -15.89 12.41
N ALA A 62 -3.09 -14.85 11.58
CA ALA A 62 -3.22 -15.00 10.12
C ALA A 62 -2.00 -15.66 9.45
N SER A 63 -0.84 -15.71 10.10
CA SER A 63 0.39 -16.19 9.50
C SER A 63 1.24 -17.00 10.48
N PRO A 64 1.89 -18.09 10.02
CA PRO A 64 2.90 -18.79 10.80
C PRO A 64 4.20 -17.99 10.96
N ILE A 65 4.36 -16.90 10.21
CA ILE A 65 5.47 -15.96 10.27
C ILE A 65 4.96 -14.71 11.01
N PRO A 66 5.73 -14.15 11.97
CA PRO A 66 5.33 -12.92 12.62
C PRO A 66 5.16 -11.77 11.61
N ALA A 67 4.23 -10.88 11.89
CA ALA A 67 4.15 -9.60 11.19
C ALA A 67 5.38 -8.75 11.55
N PHE A 68 5.79 -7.88 10.61
CA PHE A 68 6.90 -6.97 10.81
C PHE A 68 6.44 -5.52 10.73
N ARG A 69 7.04 -4.68 11.58
CA ARG A 69 6.99 -3.22 11.49
C ARG A 69 8.41 -2.70 11.41
N VAL A 70 8.71 -1.95 10.34
CA VAL A 70 10.02 -1.29 10.19
C VAL A 70 9.79 0.21 10.16
N GLU A 71 10.56 0.93 10.94
CA GLU A 71 10.54 2.39 11.07
C GLU A 71 11.86 2.95 10.58
N LEU A 72 11.81 3.94 9.69
CA LEU A 72 12.97 4.69 9.21
C LEU A 72 12.74 6.19 9.45
N VAL A 73 13.65 6.85 10.16
CA VAL A 73 13.69 8.32 10.24
C VAL A 73 14.37 8.85 8.98
N THR A 74 13.72 9.80 8.28
CA THR A 74 14.11 10.22 6.93
C THR A 74 13.86 11.71 6.70
N PRO A 75 14.73 12.42 5.95
CA PRO A 75 14.49 13.78 5.51
C PRO A 75 13.57 13.88 4.28
N ALA A 76 13.25 12.76 3.61
CA ALA A 76 12.40 12.75 2.43
C ALA A 76 10.96 13.19 2.76
N SER A 77 10.32 13.92 1.86
CA SER A 77 8.94 14.40 2.07
C SER A 77 7.92 13.25 2.04
N THR A 78 6.80 13.44 2.76
CA THR A 78 5.68 12.50 2.77
C THR A 78 5.20 12.17 1.35
N GLU A 79 5.07 13.20 0.51
CA GLU A 79 4.60 13.03 -0.87
C GLU A 79 5.58 12.20 -1.71
N ALA A 80 6.88 12.50 -1.66
CA ALA A 80 7.90 11.77 -2.41
C ALA A 80 7.96 10.29 -1.99
N LEU A 81 7.96 10.00 -0.70
CA LEU A 81 7.95 8.62 -0.17
C LEU A 81 6.73 7.84 -0.63
N LEU A 82 5.54 8.44 -0.53
CA LEU A 82 4.30 7.78 -0.95
C LEU A 82 4.20 7.66 -2.47
N ASN A 83 4.78 8.57 -3.26
CA ASN A 83 4.81 8.42 -4.71
C ASN A 83 5.65 7.21 -5.13
N VAL A 84 6.83 7.01 -4.54
CA VAL A 84 7.65 5.81 -4.80
C VAL A 84 6.91 4.55 -4.36
N ALA A 85 6.31 4.53 -3.16
CA ALA A 85 5.54 3.39 -2.67
C ALA A 85 4.27 3.10 -3.49
N TRP A 86 3.76 4.09 -4.25
CA TRP A 86 2.59 3.95 -5.12
C TRP A 86 2.94 3.39 -6.51
N ALA A 87 4.16 3.60 -6.98
CA ALA A 87 4.64 3.21 -8.31
C ALA A 87 5.07 1.73 -8.34
N VAL A 88 4.11 0.82 -8.16
CA VAL A 88 4.36 -0.64 -8.07
C VAL A 88 5.09 -1.18 -9.29
N ASP A 89 4.78 -0.67 -10.48
CA ASP A 89 5.41 -1.07 -11.74
C ASP A 89 6.90 -0.76 -11.82
N GLN A 90 7.40 0.17 -10.98
CA GLN A 90 8.81 0.53 -10.89
C GLN A 90 9.58 -0.24 -9.79
N TYR A 91 8.91 -1.07 -9.01
CA TYR A 91 9.55 -1.81 -7.92
C TYR A 91 10.73 -2.69 -8.35
N PRO A 92 10.72 -3.38 -9.52
CA PRO A 92 11.87 -4.17 -9.94
C PRO A 92 13.17 -3.36 -10.08
N GLU A 93 13.08 -2.09 -10.52
CA GLU A 93 14.23 -1.20 -10.69
C GLU A 93 14.55 -0.42 -9.41
N THR A 94 13.54 -0.16 -8.55
CA THR A 94 13.66 0.74 -7.42
C THR A 94 13.95 0.01 -6.11
N LEU A 95 13.37 -1.19 -5.90
CA LEU A 95 13.43 -1.94 -4.65
C LEU A 95 14.16 -3.28 -4.84
N SER A 96 15.44 -3.22 -5.19
CA SER A 96 16.26 -4.39 -5.54
C SER A 96 16.37 -5.40 -4.39
N SER A 97 16.44 -4.95 -3.14
CA SER A 97 16.50 -5.80 -1.95
C SER A 97 15.20 -6.54 -1.66
N ALA A 98 14.09 -6.16 -2.27
CA ALA A 98 12.82 -6.88 -2.15
C ALA A 98 12.75 -8.14 -3.03
N TYR A 99 13.73 -8.36 -3.92
CA TYR A 99 13.73 -9.48 -4.88
C TYR A 99 12.49 -9.50 -5.79
N ILE A 100 11.96 -8.34 -6.11
CA ILE A 100 10.84 -8.20 -7.05
C ILE A 100 11.40 -8.22 -8.46
N VAL A 101 11.08 -9.27 -9.23
CA VAL A 101 11.61 -9.46 -10.60
C VAL A 101 10.65 -8.95 -11.67
N LYS A 102 9.36 -8.86 -11.35
CA LYS A 102 8.33 -8.26 -12.20
C LYS A 102 7.26 -7.64 -11.33
N ALA A 103 6.70 -6.52 -11.77
CA ALA A 103 5.56 -5.90 -11.12
C ALA A 103 4.73 -5.10 -12.15
N GLY A 104 3.49 -4.78 -11.79
CA GLY A 104 2.61 -4.02 -12.67
C GLY A 104 1.22 -3.85 -12.09
N PHE A 105 0.33 -3.37 -12.95
CA PHE A 105 -1.07 -3.11 -12.60
C PHE A 105 -2.01 -3.99 -13.40
N ASN A 106 -3.09 -4.45 -12.78
CA ASN A 106 -4.26 -4.98 -13.44
C ASN A 106 -5.23 -3.83 -13.78
N HIS A 107 -5.51 -2.97 -12.79
CA HIS A 107 -6.31 -1.76 -12.94
C HIS A 107 -5.71 -0.59 -12.18
N ARG A 108 -5.78 0.62 -12.81
CA ARG A 108 -5.42 1.89 -12.20
C ARG A 108 -6.58 2.86 -12.38
N ASN A 109 -7.58 2.77 -11.49
CA ASN A 109 -8.87 3.44 -11.67
C ASN A 109 -8.90 4.87 -11.16
N SER A 110 -8.02 5.24 -10.21
CA SER A 110 -7.98 6.57 -9.64
C SER A 110 -6.61 6.86 -9.00
N ALA A 111 -6.43 8.12 -8.56
CA ALA A 111 -5.25 8.49 -7.77
C ALA A 111 -5.20 7.83 -6.38
N GLN A 112 -6.33 7.24 -5.92
CA GLN A 112 -6.45 6.66 -4.58
C GLN A 112 -6.64 5.14 -4.58
N TYR A 113 -6.84 4.52 -5.74
CA TYR A 113 -7.04 3.08 -5.84
C TYR A 113 -6.42 2.48 -7.09
N GLN A 114 -5.71 1.38 -6.89
CA GLN A 114 -5.16 0.57 -7.97
C GLN A 114 -5.10 -0.90 -7.55
N GLN A 115 -5.19 -1.79 -8.53
CA GLN A 115 -4.88 -3.21 -8.37
C GLN A 115 -3.49 -3.48 -8.91
N GLY A 116 -2.61 -3.90 -8.04
CA GLY A 116 -1.23 -4.21 -8.36
C GLY A 116 -0.91 -5.68 -8.22
N TRP A 117 0.18 -6.08 -8.84
CA TRP A 117 0.78 -7.40 -8.68
C TRP A 117 2.28 -7.30 -8.74
N GLN A 118 2.94 -8.26 -8.08
CA GLN A 118 4.39 -8.41 -8.14
C GLN A 118 4.79 -9.88 -8.06
N ILE A 119 5.88 -10.22 -8.74
CA ILE A 119 6.54 -11.52 -8.60
C ILE A 119 7.83 -11.31 -7.82
N MET A 120 7.95 -12.04 -6.71
CA MET A 120 9.15 -12.07 -5.90
C MET A 120 9.88 -13.41 -6.13
N ASP A 121 11.19 -13.33 -6.42
CA ASP A 121 12.07 -14.48 -6.61
C ASP A 121 13.21 -14.45 -5.57
N ILE A 122 12.85 -14.82 -4.35
CA ILE A 122 13.80 -14.87 -3.23
C ILE A 122 14.68 -16.11 -3.39
N PRO A 123 16.02 -16.00 -3.33
CA PRO A 123 16.92 -17.13 -3.44
C PRO A 123 16.55 -18.30 -2.52
N PHE A 124 16.59 -19.52 -3.05
CA PHE A 124 16.23 -20.78 -2.39
C PHE A 124 14.73 -20.99 -2.12
N LEU A 125 13.87 -20.12 -2.61
CA LEU A 125 12.42 -20.28 -2.53
C LEU A 125 11.82 -20.34 -3.95
N ALA A 126 10.69 -21.03 -4.10
CA ALA A 126 9.92 -20.93 -5.34
C ALA A 126 9.40 -19.50 -5.51
N PRO A 127 9.31 -18.95 -6.74
CA PRO A 127 8.78 -17.63 -6.97
C PRO A 127 7.34 -17.48 -6.48
N ARG A 128 6.98 -16.27 -6.06
CA ARG A 128 5.66 -15.95 -5.49
C ARG A 128 5.02 -14.82 -6.24
N LEU A 129 3.74 -15.01 -6.57
CA LEU A 129 2.88 -13.96 -7.13
C LEU A 129 2.04 -13.34 -6.02
N TYR A 130 2.26 -12.08 -5.75
CA TYR A 130 1.42 -11.27 -4.88
C TYR A 130 0.48 -10.44 -5.74
N GLN A 131 -0.81 -10.48 -5.43
CA GLN A 131 -1.86 -9.69 -6.05
C GLN A 131 -2.58 -8.92 -4.95
N PHE A 132 -2.80 -7.63 -5.13
CA PHE A 132 -3.33 -6.79 -4.06
C PHE A 132 -4.11 -5.59 -4.59
N ASP A 133 -5.10 -5.18 -3.81
CA ASP A 133 -5.73 -3.87 -3.88
C ASP A 133 -4.87 -2.88 -3.10
N HIS A 134 -4.49 -1.77 -3.71
CA HIS A 134 -3.81 -0.64 -3.09
C HIS A 134 -4.79 0.52 -2.89
N ILE A 135 -4.78 1.09 -1.68
CA ILE A 135 -5.60 2.23 -1.29
C ILE A 135 -4.69 3.33 -0.78
N ARG A 136 -4.75 4.51 -1.40
CA ARG A 136 -3.93 5.66 -1.03
C ARG A 136 -4.73 6.66 -0.21
N HIS A 137 -4.23 7.01 0.96
CA HIS A 137 -4.64 8.10 1.83
C HIS A 137 -3.59 9.22 1.81
N LEU A 138 -3.84 10.31 2.56
CA LEU A 138 -2.96 11.48 2.60
C LEU A 138 -1.53 11.14 3.10
N SER A 139 -1.43 10.30 4.13
CA SER A 139 -0.15 9.93 4.77
C SER A 139 0.13 8.43 4.75
N ARG A 140 -0.70 7.64 4.06
CA ARG A 140 -0.61 6.18 4.10
C ARG A 140 -1.10 5.53 2.80
N ILE A 141 -0.42 4.46 2.41
CA ILE A 141 -0.88 3.51 1.40
C ILE A 141 -1.10 2.18 2.10
N GLU A 142 -2.25 1.58 1.87
CA GLU A 142 -2.62 0.27 2.38
C GLU A 142 -2.69 -0.73 1.24
N TRP A 143 -2.41 -2.00 1.52
CA TRP A 143 -2.68 -3.07 0.57
C TRP A 143 -3.32 -4.27 1.25
N ILE A 144 -4.15 -4.95 0.50
CA ILE A 144 -4.88 -6.15 0.91
C ILE A 144 -4.79 -7.16 -0.22
N SER A 145 -4.49 -8.42 0.10
CA SER A 145 -4.50 -9.49 -0.91
C SER A 145 -5.82 -9.54 -1.63
N THR A 146 -5.75 -9.61 -2.95
CA THR A 146 -6.88 -9.88 -3.83
C THR A 146 -6.49 -10.97 -4.81
N GLN A 147 -7.47 -11.52 -5.54
CA GLN A 147 -7.22 -12.44 -6.64
C GLN A 147 -7.95 -11.93 -7.86
N PHE A 148 -7.22 -11.77 -8.95
CA PHE A 148 -7.82 -11.44 -10.25
C PHE A 148 -7.34 -12.43 -11.30
N ASN A 149 -8.27 -12.82 -12.19
CA ASN A 149 -8.14 -13.97 -13.07
C ASN A 149 -7.43 -13.69 -14.42
N GLN A 150 -6.85 -12.50 -14.63
CA GLN A 150 -6.44 -12.05 -15.96
C GLN A 150 -4.94 -11.85 -16.15
N LEU A 151 -4.13 -12.73 -15.61
CA LEU A 151 -2.70 -12.67 -15.87
C LEU A 151 -2.32 -13.84 -16.80
N GLU A 152 -2.42 -13.64 -18.11
CA GLU A 152 -2.24 -14.69 -19.13
C GLU A 152 -0.79 -15.16 -19.31
N ASP A 153 0.22 -14.47 -18.77
CA ASP A 153 1.65 -14.73 -19.06
C ASP A 153 2.52 -15.08 -17.84
N PHE A 154 1.94 -15.71 -16.81
CA PHE A 154 2.76 -16.12 -15.67
C PHE A 154 3.25 -17.58 -15.78
N PRO A 155 4.46 -17.88 -15.24
CA PRO A 155 4.93 -19.26 -15.12
C PRO A 155 3.94 -20.14 -14.35
N GLU A 156 3.72 -21.36 -14.79
CA GLU A 156 2.74 -22.32 -14.19
C GLU A 156 3.06 -22.72 -12.74
N GLN A 157 4.21 -22.32 -12.17
CA GLN A 157 4.69 -22.80 -10.87
C GLN A 157 4.82 -21.69 -9.82
N LEU A 158 4.01 -20.63 -9.90
CA LEU A 158 4.02 -19.56 -8.91
C LEU A 158 3.23 -19.95 -7.66
N ILE A 159 3.80 -19.70 -6.49
CA ILE A 159 3.06 -19.78 -5.23
C ILE A 159 2.27 -18.48 -5.07
N ILE A 160 0.95 -18.58 -4.87
CA ILE A 160 0.11 -17.45 -4.47
C ILE A 160 0.05 -17.42 -2.94
N PRO A 161 0.59 -16.39 -2.28
CA PRO A 161 0.53 -16.25 -0.84
C PRO A 161 -0.93 -16.15 -0.35
N PRO A 162 -1.36 -17.00 0.60
CA PRO A 162 -2.75 -16.98 1.08
C PRO A 162 -3.07 -15.74 1.93
N VAL A 163 -2.06 -15.07 2.48
CA VAL A 163 -2.19 -13.86 3.29
C VAL A 163 -1.11 -12.87 2.89
N ASN A 164 -1.49 -11.64 2.58
CA ASN A 164 -0.58 -10.52 2.42
C ASN A 164 -1.36 -9.21 2.56
N PHE A 165 -1.13 -8.49 3.64
CA PHE A 165 -1.69 -7.17 3.86
C PHE A 165 -0.72 -6.29 4.66
N GLY A 166 -0.87 -4.98 4.53
CA GLY A 166 0.02 -4.06 5.22
C GLY A 166 -0.14 -2.61 4.81
N SER A 167 0.87 -1.80 5.16
CA SER A 167 0.88 -0.38 4.84
C SER A 167 2.28 0.20 4.73
N TRP A 168 2.37 1.23 3.88
CA TRP A 168 3.35 2.30 3.96
C TRP A 168 2.69 3.49 4.65
N GLU A 169 3.29 4.05 5.66
CA GLU A 169 2.77 5.21 6.38
C GLU A 169 3.90 6.19 6.68
N VAL A 170 3.63 7.47 6.55
CA VAL A 170 4.57 8.52 6.91
C VAL A 170 3.97 9.34 8.03
N LEU A 171 4.69 9.43 9.15
CA LEU A 171 4.35 10.29 10.28
C LEU A 171 5.35 11.44 10.34
N GLU A 172 4.84 12.67 10.36
CA GLU A 172 5.65 13.88 10.59
C GLU A 172 5.86 14.06 12.09
N SER A 173 7.10 14.27 12.52
CA SER A 173 7.46 14.50 13.91
C SER A 173 8.69 15.39 13.99
N ASP A 174 8.59 16.53 14.71
CA ASP A 174 9.70 17.42 15.08
C ASP A 174 10.64 17.84 13.93
N GLY A 175 10.08 18.00 12.71
CA GLY A 175 10.82 18.44 11.51
C GLY A 175 11.51 17.33 10.74
N GLU A 176 11.34 16.08 11.15
CA GLU A 176 11.74 14.87 10.41
C GLU A 176 10.54 13.99 10.13
N ASN A 177 10.60 13.22 9.05
CA ASN A 177 9.58 12.25 8.72
C ASN A 177 9.99 10.86 9.22
N LYS A 178 9.01 10.07 9.60
CA LYS A 178 9.17 8.67 9.93
C LYS A 178 8.37 7.83 8.94
N LEU A 179 9.08 7.13 8.06
CA LEU A 179 8.47 6.11 7.21
C LEU A 179 8.27 4.83 8.02
N ILE A 180 7.06 4.31 8.02
CA ILE A 180 6.67 3.07 8.70
C ILE A 180 6.12 2.10 7.69
N TYR A 181 6.76 0.96 7.57
CA TYR A 181 6.28 -0.19 6.81
C TYR A 181 5.73 -1.24 7.76
N ARG A 182 4.50 -1.70 7.51
CA ARG A 182 3.91 -2.83 8.25
C ARG A 182 3.48 -3.90 7.26
N VAL A 183 3.77 -5.14 7.58
CA VAL A 183 3.39 -6.27 6.75
C VAL A 183 3.03 -7.49 7.59
N CYS A 184 1.91 -8.10 7.27
CA CYS A 184 1.56 -9.45 7.66
C CYS A 184 1.45 -10.30 6.40
N THR A 185 2.29 -11.32 6.29
CA THR A 185 2.28 -12.21 5.12
C THR A 185 2.43 -13.66 5.52
N ASN A 186 1.61 -14.53 4.94
CA ASN A 186 1.88 -15.95 4.87
C ASN A 186 2.34 -16.25 3.43
N PRO A 187 3.65 -16.42 3.20
CA PRO A 187 4.18 -16.56 1.84
C PRO A 187 3.79 -17.88 1.17
N GLY A 188 3.09 -18.76 1.87
CA GLY A 188 2.76 -20.12 1.40
C GLY A 188 3.98 -21.03 1.31
N GLY A 189 3.73 -22.33 1.23
CA GLY A 189 4.78 -23.34 1.20
C GLY A 189 5.61 -23.41 2.47
N SER A 190 6.77 -24.07 2.40
CA SER A 190 7.70 -24.16 3.51
C SER A 190 8.78 -23.07 3.39
N VAL A 191 8.84 -22.15 4.35
CA VAL A 191 9.86 -21.09 4.41
C VAL A 191 10.80 -21.35 5.60
N PRO A 192 12.08 -21.63 5.35
CA PRO A 192 13.04 -21.82 6.43
C PRO A 192 13.19 -20.61 7.34
N SER A 193 13.28 -20.83 8.66
CA SER A 193 13.35 -19.75 9.66
C SER A 193 14.53 -18.79 9.47
N TRP A 194 15.63 -19.25 8.87
CA TRP A 194 16.79 -18.41 8.59
C TRP A 194 16.48 -17.38 7.47
N ILE A 195 15.63 -17.75 6.47
CA ILE A 195 15.17 -16.81 5.44
C ILE A 195 14.28 -15.75 6.08
N VAL A 196 13.34 -16.13 6.95
CA VAL A 196 12.50 -15.18 7.68
C VAL A 196 13.35 -14.17 8.44
N ARG A 197 14.36 -14.66 9.18
CA ARG A 197 15.28 -13.78 9.92
C ARG A 197 16.10 -12.87 9.01
N LYS A 198 16.58 -13.37 7.87
CA LYS A 198 17.36 -12.57 6.92
C LYS A 198 16.47 -11.49 6.26
N THR A 199 15.25 -11.86 5.88
CA THR A 199 14.29 -10.93 5.31
C THR A 199 13.96 -9.81 6.27
N SER A 200 13.57 -10.12 7.50
CA SER A 200 13.17 -9.11 8.48
C SER A 200 14.30 -8.19 8.94
N ARG A 201 15.54 -8.71 9.05
CA ARG A 201 16.66 -7.94 9.59
C ARG A 201 17.50 -7.20 8.55
N ASN A 202 17.43 -7.60 7.29
CA ASN A 202 18.21 -7.02 6.21
C ASN A 202 17.33 -6.56 5.05
N TYR A 203 16.61 -7.46 4.38
CA TYR A 203 15.92 -7.12 3.13
C TYR A 203 14.85 -6.04 3.30
N ILE A 204 14.00 -6.12 4.34
CA ILE A 204 12.99 -5.08 4.56
C ILE A 204 13.64 -3.74 4.94
N PRO A 205 14.63 -3.67 5.87
CA PRO A 205 15.37 -2.44 6.10
C PRO A 205 16.05 -1.86 4.86
N ASP A 206 16.71 -2.68 4.07
CA ASP A 206 17.40 -2.22 2.85
C ASP A 206 16.39 -1.68 1.82
N MET A 207 15.22 -2.34 1.68
CA MET A 207 14.11 -1.86 0.85
C MET A 207 13.60 -0.48 1.27
N LEU A 208 13.54 -0.16 2.58
CA LEU A 208 13.14 1.18 3.03
C LEU A 208 14.19 2.23 2.69
N LEU A 209 15.47 1.88 2.75
CA LEU A 209 16.57 2.78 2.35
C LEU A 209 16.56 3.03 0.85
N GLU A 210 16.31 2.01 0.03
CA GLU A 210 16.15 2.16 -1.42
C GLU A 210 14.96 3.04 -1.79
N LEU A 211 13.83 2.88 -1.07
CA LEU A 211 12.66 3.74 -1.25
C LEU A 211 12.95 5.19 -0.87
N GLU A 212 13.66 5.43 0.25
CA GLU A 212 14.12 6.76 0.64
C GLU A 212 15.03 7.38 -0.43
N GLU A 213 16.01 6.61 -0.93
CA GLU A 213 16.93 7.07 -1.96
C GLU A 213 16.19 7.48 -3.24
N ALA A 214 15.25 6.66 -3.71
CA ALA A 214 14.42 6.98 -4.86
C ALA A 214 13.57 8.25 -4.63
N ALA A 215 13.01 8.41 -3.44
CA ALA A 215 12.22 9.58 -3.06
C ALA A 215 13.05 10.87 -3.02
N LEU A 216 14.30 10.81 -2.55
CA LEU A 216 15.22 11.94 -2.50
C LEU A 216 15.76 12.33 -3.89
N ASN A 217 15.91 11.35 -4.78
CA ASN A 217 16.43 11.56 -6.14
C ASN A 217 15.34 11.98 -7.15
N GLY A 218 14.06 11.98 -6.77
CA GLY A 218 12.94 12.34 -7.65
C GLY A 218 12.74 11.33 -8.80
N VAL A 219 12.98 10.05 -8.55
CA VAL A 219 12.94 8.99 -9.58
C VAL A 219 11.52 8.70 -10.08
N VAL A 220 10.49 9.18 -9.37
CA VAL A 220 9.08 9.00 -9.74
C VAL A 220 8.44 10.37 -9.95
N GLU A 221 8.20 10.74 -11.22
CA GLU A 221 7.37 11.88 -11.62
C GLU A 221 5.89 11.51 -11.78
#